data_89786b81594a744b077a74eaaf69ae9e
#
_entry.id   89786b81594a744b077a74eaaf69ae9e
#
_cell.length_a   1.000
_cell.length_b   1.000
_cell.length_c   1.000
_cell.angle_alpha   90.00
_cell.angle_beta   90.00
_cell.angle_gamma   90.00
#
_symmetry.space_group_name_H-M   'P 1'
#
loop_
_entity.id
_entity.type
_entity.pdbx_description
1 polymer ?
#
loop_
_entity_poly.entity_id
_entity_poly.type
_entity_poly.pdbx_seq_one_letter_code
_entity_poly.pdbx_strand_id
1 'polypeptide(L)'
;CQIFERINQAGKPLDIFDIVVAKTFRPSPANGDGQGFYLRDLIGDFRATNQSEFLKISDIDYLQILAVIIGRQIPDSGVLNITDRYLNEIKTEHITAVWPGACKAMLKMFDFLENHLHIHSPSLVPYRYFYFSIASYFYENSNPDYELLKKYFWFYSFHNEDLLSNTTQLRHHLDFLDGNRQHQATSFGAFQIDRQKLRGATYSSKGRWSRAILSLYASARP
;
A
#
# COMPACT_ATOMS: atom_id res chain seq x y z
N CYS A 1 25.57 -12.85 7.95
CA CYS A 1 25.93 -12.20 9.19
C CYS A 1 26.38 -10.76 9.08
N GLN A 2 27.10 -10.32 8.03
CA GLN A 2 27.55 -8.91 7.88
C GLN A 2 26.40 -7.88 7.81
N ILE A 3 25.21 -8.26 7.33
CA ILE A 3 24.05 -7.37 7.28
C ILE A 3 23.51 -7.11 8.69
N PHE A 4 23.39 -8.13 9.53
CA PHE A 4 23.00 -7.98 10.93
C PHE A 4 23.99 -7.13 11.73
N GLU A 5 25.28 -7.25 11.46
CA GLU A 5 26.32 -6.45 12.11
C GLU A 5 26.24 -4.97 11.71
N ARG A 6 26.01 -4.66 10.42
CA ARG A 6 25.84 -3.28 9.95
C ARG A 6 24.58 -2.61 10.51
N ILE A 7 23.48 -3.34 10.64
CA ILE A 7 22.22 -2.80 11.15
C ILE A 7 22.31 -2.57 12.67
N ASN A 8 22.96 -3.47 13.42
CA ASN A 8 23.18 -3.32 14.87
C ASN A 8 24.18 -2.21 15.25
N GLN A 9 25.11 -1.86 14.38
CA GLN A 9 26.09 -0.79 14.65
C GLN A 9 25.47 0.61 14.75
N ALA A 10 24.24 0.81 14.24
CA ALA A 10 23.57 2.10 14.26
C ALA A 10 22.77 2.38 15.55
N GLY A 11 22.73 1.45 16.51
CA GLY A 11 22.04 1.64 17.81
C GLY A 11 20.51 1.84 17.73
N LYS A 12 19.90 1.63 16.55
CA LYS A 12 18.43 1.64 16.37
C LYS A 12 17.89 0.22 16.47
N PRO A 13 16.75 0.00 17.16
CA PRO A 13 16.04 -1.26 17.07
C PRO A 13 15.71 -1.59 15.62
N LEU A 14 15.95 -2.84 15.21
CA LEU A 14 15.53 -3.34 13.90
C LEU A 14 14.01 -3.27 13.80
N ASP A 15 13.53 -2.64 12.76
CA ASP A 15 12.11 -2.72 12.41
C ASP A 15 11.82 -3.98 11.59
N ILE A 16 10.54 -4.28 11.39
CA ILE A 16 10.12 -5.46 10.64
C ILE A 16 10.60 -5.43 9.18
N PHE A 17 10.72 -4.27 8.57
CA PHE A 17 11.25 -4.13 7.22
C PHE A 17 12.72 -4.57 7.15
N ASP A 18 13.55 -4.13 8.11
CA ASP A 18 14.97 -4.53 8.22
C ASP A 18 15.11 -6.05 8.38
N ILE A 19 14.25 -6.65 9.20
CA ILE A 19 14.22 -8.10 9.43
C ILE A 19 13.92 -8.84 8.12
N VAL A 20 12.90 -8.41 7.38
CA VAL A 20 12.50 -9.03 6.10
C VAL A 20 13.61 -8.84 5.06
N VAL A 21 14.21 -7.66 4.98
CA VAL A 21 15.35 -7.37 4.09
C VAL A 21 16.50 -8.34 4.35
N ALA A 22 16.89 -8.51 5.63
CA ALA A 22 17.98 -9.41 6.02
C ALA A 22 17.66 -10.88 5.72
N LYS A 23 16.43 -11.30 5.98
CA LYS A 23 15.95 -12.68 5.76
C LYS A 23 15.85 -13.05 4.29
N THR A 24 15.43 -12.11 3.45
CA THR A 24 15.25 -12.33 2.00
C THR A 24 16.52 -12.10 1.21
N PHE A 25 17.59 -11.60 1.82
CA PHE A 25 18.85 -11.36 1.15
C PHE A 25 19.44 -12.65 0.55
N ARG A 26 19.88 -12.58 -0.70
CA ARG A 26 20.65 -13.62 -1.39
C ARG A 26 21.86 -12.96 -2.03
N PRO A 27 23.08 -13.39 -1.69
CA PRO A 27 24.28 -12.87 -2.34
C PRO A 27 24.32 -13.31 -3.81
N SER A 28 24.94 -12.51 -4.67
CA SER A 28 25.30 -12.96 -6.02
C SER A 28 26.24 -14.15 -5.93
N PRO A 29 26.02 -15.21 -6.74
CA PRO A 29 26.93 -16.34 -6.79
C PRO A 29 28.36 -15.91 -7.17
N ALA A 30 29.36 -16.51 -6.53
CA ALA A 30 30.76 -16.17 -6.77
C ALA A 30 31.26 -16.52 -8.20
N ASN A 31 30.56 -17.41 -8.88
CA ASN A 31 30.84 -17.82 -10.28
C ASN A 31 30.25 -16.88 -11.33
N GLY A 32 29.54 -15.82 -10.94
CA GLY A 32 28.92 -14.87 -11.85
C GLY A 32 27.63 -15.35 -12.52
N ASP A 33 27.22 -16.59 -12.32
CA ASP A 33 25.99 -17.18 -12.88
C ASP A 33 24.80 -16.93 -11.96
N GLY A 34 24.26 -15.73 -11.96
CA GLY A 34 23.06 -15.37 -11.24
C GLY A 34 23.14 -14.00 -10.56
N GLN A 35 22.01 -13.38 -10.42
CA GLN A 35 21.87 -12.10 -9.73
C GLN A 35 21.49 -12.34 -8.26
N GLY A 36 22.16 -11.63 -7.35
CA GLY A 36 21.76 -11.58 -5.95
C GLY A 36 20.39 -10.92 -5.78
N PHE A 37 19.81 -11.09 -4.61
CA PHE A 37 18.54 -10.46 -4.26
C PHE A 37 18.72 -9.56 -3.03
N TYR A 38 18.36 -8.30 -3.17
CA TYR A 38 18.33 -7.35 -2.07
C TYR A 38 17.11 -6.42 -2.20
N LEU A 39 16.15 -6.57 -1.29
CA LEU A 39 14.86 -5.87 -1.39
C LEU A 39 15.00 -4.34 -1.38
N ARG A 40 15.98 -3.79 -0.65
CA ARG A 40 16.24 -2.33 -0.66
C ARG A 40 16.66 -1.82 -2.03
N ASP A 41 17.50 -2.59 -2.73
CA ASP A 41 17.94 -2.21 -4.07
C ASP A 41 16.78 -2.26 -5.05
N LEU A 42 15.93 -3.29 -4.99
CA LEU A 42 14.72 -3.36 -5.81
C LEU A 42 13.79 -2.15 -5.62
N ILE A 43 13.55 -1.75 -4.37
CA ILE A 43 12.73 -0.56 -4.07
C ILE A 43 13.48 0.71 -4.51
N GLY A 44 14.79 0.77 -4.29
CA GLY A 44 15.65 1.88 -4.72
C GLY A 44 15.63 2.08 -6.23
N ASP A 45 15.81 1.02 -7.00
CA ASP A 45 15.75 1.02 -8.45
C ASP A 45 14.36 1.41 -8.97
N PHE A 46 13.30 0.88 -8.34
CA PHE A 46 11.93 1.27 -8.66
C PHE A 46 11.71 2.78 -8.45
N ARG A 47 12.22 3.34 -7.37
CA ARG A 47 12.16 4.79 -7.11
C ARG A 47 12.98 5.59 -8.11
N ALA A 48 14.17 5.11 -8.45
CA ALA A 48 15.10 5.82 -9.34
C ALA A 48 14.64 5.85 -10.81
N THR A 49 13.90 4.82 -11.22
CA THR A 49 13.47 4.65 -12.62
C THR A 49 12.09 5.21 -12.93
N ASN A 50 11.36 5.69 -11.93
CA ASN A 50 10.00 6.20 -12.09
C ASN A 50 9.86 7.64 -11.56
N GLN A 51 8.75 8.29 -11.90
CA GLN A 51 8.45 9.66 -11.47
C GLN A 51 7.07 9.71 -10.84
N SER A 52 7.00 10.02 -9.56
CA SER A 52 5.80 10.32 -8.79
C SER A 52 6.19 10.80 -7.41
N GLU A 53 5.42 11.69 -6.81
CA GLU A 53 5.58 12.05 -5.40
C GLU A 53 5.30 10.87 -4.46
N PHE A 54 4.47 9.91 -4.88
CA PHE A 54 4.15 8.71 -4.13
C PHE A 54 5.28 7.67 -4.04
N LEU A 55 6.33 7.82 -4.82
CA LEU A 55 7.57 7.02 -4.63
C LEU A 55 8.20 7.25 -3.25
N LYS A 56 7.84 8.36 -2.57
CA LYS A 56 8.31 8.73 -1.22
C LYS A 56 7.54 8.06 -0.08
N ILE A 57 6.57 7.19 -0.35
CA ILE A 57 5.95 6.37 0.70
C ILE A 57 7.02 5.55 1.43
N SER A 58 6.75 5.17 2.68
CA SER A 58 7.75 4.50 3.50
C SER A 58 8.07 3.09 2.99
N ASP A 59 9.27 2.59 3.30
CA ASP A 59 9.69 1.23 2.92
C ASP A 59 8.73 0.16 3.46
N ILE A 60 8.18 0.39 4.64
CA ILE A 60 7.16 -0.49 5.21
C ILE A 60 5.85 -0.46 4.41
N ASP A 61 5.49 0.65 3.77
CA ASP A 61 4.31 0.69 2.89
C ASP A 61 4.53 -0.19 1.65
N TYR A 62 5.71 -0.15 1.04
CA TYR A 62 6.08 -1.06 -0.06
C TYR A 62 5.98 -2.53 0.37
N LEU A 63 6.54 -2.86 1.53
CA LEU A 63 6.50 -4.23 2.05
C LEU A 63 5.05 -4.69 2.32
N GLN A 64 4.21 -3.81 2.86
CA GLN A 64 2.81 -4.14 3.13
C GLN A 64 1.97 -4.25 1.86
N ILE A 65 2.24 -3.47 0.81
CA ILE A 65 1.64 -3.66 -0.52
C ILE A 65 2.03 -5.04 -1.06
N LEU A 66 3.31 -5.39 -1.01
CA LEU A 66 3.78 -6.71 -1.44
C LEU A 66 3.13 -7.84 -0.64
N ALA A 67 3.01 -7.69 0.69
CA ALA A 67 2.37 -8.68 1.55
C ALA A 67 0.92 -8.97 1.13
N VAL A 68 0.14 -7.92 0.84
CA VAL A 68 -1.25 -8.08 0.39
C VAL A 68 -1.31 -8.80 -0.94
N ILE A 69 -0.46 -8.42 -1.90
CA ILE A 69 -0.40 -9.08 -3.21
C ILE A 69 0.05 -10.54 -3.07
N ILE A 70 1.11 -10.80 -2.31
CA ILE A 70 1.62 -12.16 -2.05
C ILE A 70 0.53 -13.05 -1.44
N GLY A 71 -0.13 -12.59 -0.38
CA GLY A 71 -1.16 -13.36 0.30
C GLY A 71 -2.35 -13.72 -0.60
N ARG A 72 -2.61 -12.93 -1.63
CA ARG A 72 -3.67 -13.17 -2.60
C ARG A 72 -3.23 -14.02 -3.79
N GLN A 73 -1.99 -13.86 -4.25
CA GLN A 73 -1.46 -14.55 -5.42
C GLN A 73 -0.87 -15.92 -5.07
N ILE A 74 -0.38 -16.09 -3.85
CA ILE A 74 0.33 -17.28 -3.40
C ILE A 74 -0.34 -17.78 -2.10
N PRO A 75 -1.45 -18.53 -2.19
CA PRO A 75 -2.24 -18.96 -1.02
C PRO A 75 -1.41 -19.68 0.05
N ASP A 76 -0.42 -20.48 -0.36
CA ASP A 76 0.45 -21.24 0.54
C ASP A 76 1.65 -20.44 1.07
N SER A 77 1.71 -19.13 0.81
CA SER A 77 2.80 -18.26 1.29
C SER A 77 2.86 -18.12 2.82
N GLY A 78 1.74 -18.35 3.51
CA GLY A 78 1.58 -18.05 4.93
C GLY A 78 1.39 -16.55 5.23
N VAL A 79 1.42 -15.68 4.21
CA VAL A 79 1.25 -14.23 4.36
C VAL A 79 -0.23 -13.87 4.34
N LEU A 80 -0.89 -13.88 5.51
CA LEU A 80 -2.35 -13.70 5.61
C LEU A 80 -2.79 -12.25 5.81
N ASN A 81 -1.89 -11.38 6.29
CA ASN A 81 -2.14 -9.94 6.44
C ASN A 81 -0.82 -9.16 6.58
N ILE A 82 -0.90 -7.90 7.00
CA ILE A 82 0.21 -6.93 7.02
C ILE A 82 0.84 -6.71 8.40
N THR A 83 0.55 -7.56 9.40
CA THR A 83 1.21 -7.47 10.72
C THR A 83 2.60 -8.09 10.68
N ASP A 84 3.47 -7.69 11.60
CA ASP A 84 4.86 -8.13 11.68
C ASP A 84 5.02 -9.65 11.60
N ARG A 85 4.12 -10.38 12.29
CA ARG A 85 4.09 -11.85 12.26
C ARG A 85 4.01 -12.38 10.83
N TYR A 86 3.09 -11.84 10.02
CA TYR A 86 2.86 -12.32 8.65
C TYR A 86 3.84 -11.72 7.64
N LEU A 87 4.31 -10.50 7.87
CA LEU A 87 5.40 -9.93 7.08
C LEU A 87 6.67 -10.78 7.19
N ASN A 88 6.90 -11.38 8.38
CA ASN A 88 8.02 -12.30 8.59
C ASN A 88 7.91 -13.63 7.83
N GLU A 89 6.74 -13.99 7.27
CA GLU A 89 6.57 -15.16 6.41
C GLU A 89 6.98 -14.90 4.95
N ILE A 90 7.26 -13.64 4.60
CA ILE A 90 7.69 -13.28 3.25
C ILE A 90 9.06 -13.90 2.97
N LYS A 91 9.18 -14.51 1.78
CA LYS A 91 10.40 -15.14 1.26
C LYS A 91 10.83 -14.46 -0.04
N THR A 92 12.08 -14.68 -0.42
CA THR A 92 12.65 -14.14 -1.67
C THR A 92 11.83 -14.54 -2.89
N GLU A 93 11.49 -15.82 -3.00
CA GLU A 93 10.70 -16.37 -4.10
C GLU A 93 9.31 -15.74 -4.20
N HIS A 94 8.67 -15.42 -3.07
CA HIS A 94 7.38 -14.72 -3.06
C HIS A 94 7.50 -13.34 -3.69
N ILE A 95 8.51 -12.56 -3.28
CA ILE A 95 8.74 -11.22 -3.81
C ILE A 95 9.07 -11.30 -5.30
N THR A 96 10.00 -12.18 -5.69
CA THR A 96 10.42 -12.32 -7.09
C THR A 96 9.24 -12.66 -8.01
N ALA A 97 8.32 -13.53 -7.54
CA ALA A 97 7.15 -13.93 -8.32
C ALA A 97 6.18 -12.77 -8.57
N VAL A 98 5.97 -11.88 -7.59
CA VAL A 98 4.96 -10.82 -7.70
C VAL A 98 5.54 -9.46 -8.11
N TRP A 99 6.86 -9.23 -7.97
CA TRP A 99 7.49 -7.91 -8.13
C TRP A 99 7.17 -7.21 -9.45
N PRO A 100 7.29 -7.84 -10.63
CA PRO A 100 7.01 -7.14 -11.89
C PRO A 100 5.56 -6.67 -12.01
N GLY A 101 4.61 -7.46 -11.51
CA GLY A 101 3.19 -7.10 -11.45
C GLY A 101 2.91 -6.03 -10.41
N ALA A 102 3.55 -6.14 -9.24
CA ALA A 102 3.41 -5.18 -8.15
C ALA A 102 3.93 -3.78 -8.54
N CYS A 103 5.05 -3.69 -9.26
CA CYS A 103 5.56 -2.43 -9.81
C CYS A 103 4.51 -1.76 -10.71
N LYS A 104 3.93 -2.50 -11.65
CA LYS A 104 2.86 -1.98 -12.53
C LYS A 104 1.63 -1.54 -11.76
N ALA A 105 1.23 -2.31 -10.76
CA ALA A 105 0.08 -1.99 -9.92
C ALA A 105 0.32 -0.74 -9.07
N MET A 106 1.50 -0.58 -8.49
CA MET A 106 1.87 0.61 -7.72
C MET A 106 1.90 1.86 -8.61
N LEU A 107 2.45 1.79 -9.81
CA LEU A 107 2.45 2.92 -10.74
C LEU A 107 1.04 3.33 -11.16
N LYS A 108 0.14 2.36 -11.43
CA LYS A 108 -1.27 2.65 -11.69
C LYS A 108 -1.97 3.27 -10.49
N MET A 109 -1.66 2.82 -9.28
CA MET A 109 -2.18 3.41 -8.05
C MET A 109 -1.69 4.85 -7.88
N PHE A 110 -0.41 5.14 -8.12
CA PHE A 110 0.15 6.50 -8.05
C PHE A 110 -0.51 7.40 -9.09
N ASP A 111 -0.62 6.95 -10.33
CA ASP A 111 -1.33 7.66 -11.40
C ASP A 111 -2.79 7.95 -11.03
N PHE A 112 -3.48 6.97 -10.45
CA PHE A 112 -4.84 7.16 -9.97
C PHE A 112 -4.94 8.25 -8.89
N LEU A 113 -4.04 8.25 -7.92
CA LEU A 113 -4.03 9.26 -6.86
C LEU A 113 -3.68 10.64 -7.41
N GLU A 114 -2.69 10.75 -8.29
CA GLU A 114 -2.20 12.01 -8.84
C GLU A 114 -3.13 12.57 -9.93
N ASN A 115 -3.53 11.77 -10.91
CA ASN A 115 -4.21 12.24 -12.11
C ASN A 115 -5.73 12.05 -12.09
N HIS A 116 -6.25 11.09 -11.33
CA HIS A 116 -7.70 10.89 -11.21
C HIS A 116 -8.30 11.50 -9.95
N LEU A 117 -7.54 11.59 -8.86
CA LEU A 117 -7.98 12.23 -7.61
C LEU A 117 -7.33 13.59 -7.37
N HIS A 118 -6.32 13.98 -8.18
CA HIS A 118 -5.53 15.21 -8.03
C HIS A 118 -4.90 15.36 -6.64
N ILE A 119 -4.46 14.26 -6.06
CA ILE A 119 -3.76 14.20 -4.78
C ILE A 119 -2.26 14.01 -5.08
N HIS A 120 -1.48 15.08 -4.94
CA HIS A 120 -0.06 15.10 -5.35
C HIS A 120 0.92 14.91 -4.19
N SER A 121 0.45 14.40 -3.03
CA SER A 121 1.33 14.13 -1.88
C SER A 121 0.84 12.97 -1.04
N PRO A 122 1.73 12.04 -0.65
CA PRO A 122 1.41 10.97 0.29
C PRO A 122 0.86 11.48 1.63
N SER A 123 1.26 12.69 2.05
CA SER A 123 0.81 13.31 3.30
C SER A 123 -0.68 13.66 3.31
N LEU A 124 -1.28 13.82 2.14
CA LEU A 124 -2.70 14.10 1.97
C LEU A 124 -3.57 12.85 2.01
N VAL A 125 -3.03 11.66 1.77
CA VAL A 125 -3.82 10.42 1.79
C VAL A 125 -4.31 10.14 3.21
N PRO A 126 -5.64 10.06 3.45
CA PRO A 126 -6.20 9.94 4.79
C PRO A 126 -5.77 8.67 5.52
N TYR A 127 -5.64 7.58 4.77
CA TYR A 127 -5.38 6.25 5.32
C TYR A 127 -4.39 5.47 4.47
N ARG A 128 -3.36 4.91 5.10
CA ARG A 128 -2.35 4.07 4.45
C ARG A 128 -2.95 2.82 3.79
N TYR A 129 -4.04 2.30 4.33
CA TYR A 129 -4.70 1.11 3.78
C TYR A 129 -5.21 1.29 2.35
N PHE A 130 -5.42 2.54 1.90
CA PHE A 130 -5.73 2.81 0.50
C PHE A 130 -4.60 2.36 -0.44
N TYR A 131 -3.34 2.48 -0.03
CA TYR A 131 -2.23 1.97 -0.84
C TYR A 131 -2.35 0.46 -1.06
N PHE A 132 -2.67 -0.27 0.00
CA PHE A 132 -2.71 -1.74 -0.05
C PHE A 132 -3.90 -2.24 -0.86
N SER A 133 -5.09 -1.70 -0.62
CA SER A 133 -6.31 -2.12 -1.30
C SER A 133 -6.33 -1.71 -2.77
N ILE A 134 -5.92 -0.48 -3.09
CA ILE A 134 -5.94 0.03 -4.46
C ILE A 134 -4.83 -0.62 -5.31
N ALA A 135 -3.61 -0.78 -4.77
CA ALA A 135 -2.55 -1.48 -5.48
C ALA A 135 -2.94 -2.94 -5.76
N SER A 136 -3.52 -3.63 -4.77
CA SER A 136 -4.02 -5.00 -4.96
C SER A 136 -5.12 -5.07 -6.01
N TYR A 137 -6.05 -4.10 -6.04
CA TYR A 137 -7.07 -4.02 -7.07
C TYR A 137 -6.47 -3.84 -8.47
N PHE A 138 -5.47 -2.96 -8.64
CA PHE A 138 -4.79 -2.78 -9.92
C PHE A 138 -3.95 -3.99 -10.33
N TYR A 139 -3.44 -4.75 -9.37
CA TYR A 139 -2.73 -6.00 -9.66
C TYR A 139 -3.65 -7.04 -10.30
N GLU A 140 -4.87 -7.16 -9.77
CA GLU A 140 -5.86 -8.13 -10.20
C GLU A 140 -6.63 -7.72 -11.47
N ASN A 141 -6.69 -6.42 -11.77
CA ASN A 141 -7.56 -5.90 -12.81
C ASN A 141 -6.77 -5.30 -13.98
N SER A 142 -6.86 -5.95 -15.14
CA SER A 142 -6.33 -5.42 -16.39
C SER A 142 -7.15 -4.24 -16.93
N ASN A 143 -8.46 -4.22 -16.64
CA ASN A 143 -9.39 -3.15 -17.01
C ASN A 143 -10.07 -2.57 -15.75
N PRO A 144 -9.43 -1.64 -15.05
CA PRO A 144 -9.92 -1.11 -13.78
C PRO A 144 -11.11 -0.17 -13.97
N ASP A 145 -12.06 -0.24 -13.03
CA ASP A 145 -13.16 0.73 -12.90
C ASP A 145 -12.71 1.91 -12.04
N TYR A 146 -12.31 3.00 -12.68
CA TYR A 146 -11.86 4.22 -12.01
C TYR A 146 -12.99 4.93 -11.25
N GLU A 147 -14.22 4.86 -11.71
CA GLU A 147 -15.36 5.47 -11.03
C GLU A 147 -15.69 4.72 -9.73
N LEU A 148 -15.59 3.40 -9.74
CA LEU A 148 -15.66 2.60 -8.52
C LEU A 148 -14.57 3.01 -7.54
N LEU A 149 -13.31 3.11 -8.00
CA LEU A 149 -12.19 3.49 -7.14
C LEU A 149 -12.33 4.91 -6.57
N LYS A 150 -12.82 5.88 -7.35
CA LYS A 150 -13.12 7.23 -6.85
C LYS A 150 -14.17 7.21 -5.76
N LYS A 151 -15.29 6.52 -6.00
CA LYS A 151 -16.36 6.35 -5.00
C LYS A 151 -15.84 5.66 -3.74
N TYR A 152 -15.08 4.58 -3.90
CA TYR A 152 -14.43 3.85 -2.82
C TYR A 152 -13.54 4.77 -1.97
N PHE A 153 -12.62 5.50 -2.60
CA PHE A 153 -11.69 6.39 -1.93
C PHE A 153 -12.42 7.47 -1.14
N TRP A 154 -13.35 8.22 -1.77
CA TRP A 154 -14.05 9.31 -1.11
C TRP A 154 -15.03 8.83 -0.04
N PHE A 155 -15.76 7.74 -0.29
CA PHE A 155 -16.64 7.18 0.71
C PHE A 155 -15.87 6.83 1.99
N TYR A 156 -14.82 6.05 1.87
CA TYR A 156 -14.05 5.60 3.03
C TYR A 156 -13.14 6.68 3.63
N SER A 157 -12.83 7.74 2.93
CA SER A 157 -12.16 8.90 3.52
C SER A 157 -13.01 9.60 4.59
N PHE A 158 -14.34 9.56 4.48
CA PHE A 158 -15.26 10.27 5.37
C PHE A 158 -16.15 9.38 6.23
N HIS A 159 -16.36 8.11 5.88
CA HIS A 159 -17.33 7.24 6.53
C HIS A 159 -16.71 6.16 7.41
N ASN A 160 -15.41 6.23 7.74
CA ASN A 160 -14.81 5.08 8.33
C ASN A 160 -13.78 5.34 9.41
N GLU A 161 -14.24 5.75 10.57
CA GLU A 161 -13.40 5.80 11.76
C GLU A 161 -13.00 4.39 12.22
N ASP A 162 -13.84 3.40 12.00
CA ASP A 162 -13.65 2.03 12.51
C ASP A 162 -13.04 1.07 11.46
N LEU A 163 -13.39 1.21 10.19
CA LEU A 163 -13.05 0.24 9.16
C LEU A 163 -11.58 0.29 8.67
N LEU A 164 -10.87 1.40 8.82
CA LEU A 164 -9.48 1.52 8.37
C LEU A 164 -8.46 1.50 9.51
N SER A 165 -8.86 1.07 10.70
CA SER A 165 -8.02 1.11 11.89
C SER A 165 -7.31 -0.20 12.21
N ASN A 166 -7.71 -1.33 11.63
CA ASN A 166 -7.10 -2.63 11.90
C ASN A 166 -7.03 -3.54 10.66
N THR A 167 -6.26 -4.61 10.76
CA THR A 167 -5.98 -5.53 9.64
C THR A 167 -7.20 -6.36 9.21
N THR A 168 -8.16 -6.58 10.09
CA THR A 168 -9.43 -7.26 9.75
C THR A 168 -10.21 -6.43 8.74
N GLN A 169 -10.16 -5.13 8.88
CA GLN A 169 -10.83 -4.19 8.01
C GLN A 169 -10.23 -4.14 6.60
N LEU A 170 -8.92 -4.33 6.48
CA LEU A 170 -8.29 -4.43 5.17
C LEU A 170 -8.94 -5.55 4.33
N ARG A 171 -9.24 -6.69 4.93
CA ARG A 171 -9.93 -7.78 4.24
C ARG A 171 -11.30 -7.37 3.72
N HIS A 172 -12.08 -6.65 4.51
CA HIS A 172 -13.38 -6.13 4.06
C HIS A 172 -13.24 -5.18 2.85
N HIS A 173 -12.19 -4.35 2.82
CA HIS A 173 -11.91 -3.49 1.67
C HIS A 173 -11.56 -4.27 0.41
N LEU A 174 -10.75 -5.32 0.56
CA LEU A 174 -10.40 -6.20 -0.55
C LEU A 174 -11.62 -6.96 -1.07
N ASP A 175 -12.41 -7.54 -0.16
CA ASP A 175 -13.64 -8.27 -0.49
C ASP A 175 -14.67 -7.34 -1.17
N PHE A 176 -14.78 -6.10 -0.72
CA PHE A 176 -15.65 -5.09 -1.35
C PHE A 176 -15.22 -4.79 -2.79
N LEU A 177 -13.94 -4.54 -3.02
CA LEU A 177 -13.41 -4.26 -4.35
C LEU A 177 -13.53 -5.49 -5.27
N ASP A 178 -13.33 -6.70 -4.74
CA ASP A 178 -13.51 -7.95 -5.49
C ASP A 178 -14.96 -8.22 -5.84
N GLY A 179 -15.89 -7.97 -4.92
CA GLY A 179 -17.32 -8.12 -5.18
C GLY A 179 -17.79 -7.21 -6.30
N ASN A 180 -17.34 -5.96 -6.34
CA ASN A 180 -17.64 -5.05 -7.43
C ASN A 180 -16.98 -5.48 -8.75
N ARG A 181 -15.75 -6.01 -8.72
CA ARG A 181 -15.08 -6.58 -9.89
C ARG A 181 -15.89 -7.73 -10.50
N GLN A 182 -16.48 -8.58 -9.67
CA GLN A 182 -17.27 -9.73 -10.08
C GLN A 182 -18.72 -9.38 -10.43
N HIS A 183 -19.06 -8.08 -10.54
CA HIS A 183 -20.43 -7.58 -10.74
C HIS A 183 -21.44 -8.03 -9.67
N GLN A 184 -20.96 -8.45 -8.52
CA GLN A 184 -21.78 -8.64 -7.33
C GLN A 184 -21.99 -7.26 -6.73
N ALA A 185 -23.11 -6.63 -7.01
CA ALA A 185 -23.41 -5.25 -6.64
C ALA A 185 -23.26 -5.02 -5.12
N THR A 186 -22.09 -4.65 -4.68
CA THR A 186 -21.84 -4.11 -3.35
C THR A 186 -22.15 -2.62 -3.40
N SER A 187 -23.20 -2.19 -2.72
CA SER A 187 -23.57 -0.79 -2.66
C SER A 187 -22.75 -0.06 -1.60
N PHE A 188 -22.26 1.14 -1.95
CA PHE A 188 -21.88 2.09 -0.92
C PHE A 188 -23.14 2.45 -0.11
N GLY A 189 -23.03 2.49 1.22
CA GLY A 189 -24.08 3.07 2.06
C GLY A 189 -24.39 4.52 1.64
N ALA A 190 -25.45 5.11 2.21
CA ALA A 190 -25.76 6.50 1.94
C ALA A 190 -24.58 7.42 2.30
N PHE A 191 -24.10 8.22 1.37
CA PHE A 191 -23.02 9.17 1.61
C PHE A 191 -23.58 10.36 2.43
N GLN A 192 -23.38 10.31 3.73
CA GLN A 192 -23.76 11.39 4.64
C GLN A 192 -22.52 11.82 5.44
N ILE A 193 -22.01 13.00 5.15
CA ILE A 193 -20.98 13.60 5.99
C ILE A 193 -21.66 14.15 7.25
N ASP A 194 -21.22 13.67 8.42
CA ASP A 194 -21.66 14.22 9.71
C ASP A 194 -21.17 15.67 9.83
N ARG A 195 -22.10 16.61 9.62
CA ARG A 195 -21.81 18.04 9.65
C ARG A 195 -21.37 18.53 11.04
N GLN A 196 -21.79 17.87 12.11
CA GLN A 196 -21.41 18.26 13.48
C GLN A 196 -19.96 17.82 13.73
N LYS A 197 -19.60 16.60 13.37
CA LYS A 197 -18.20 16.13 13.42
C LYS A 197 -17.29 17.00 12.55
N LEU A 198 -17.74 17.37 11.35
CA LEU A 198 -16.95 18.23 10.46
C LEU A 198 -16.71 19.63 11.07
N ARG A 199 -17.73 20.23 11.71
CA ARG A 199 -17.61 21.55 12.35
C ARG A 199 -16.78 21.51 13.63
N GLY A 200 -16.83 20.40 14.36
CA GLY A 200 -16.05 20.20 15.60
C GLY A 200 -14.64 19.67 15.37
N ALA A 201 -14.28 19.32 14.13
CA ALA A 201 -12.97 18.76 13.83
C ALA A 201 -11.87 19.83 14.00
N THR A 202 -10.99 19.62 14.96
CA THR A 202 -9.77 20.42 15.10
C THR A 202 -8.76 20.02 14.03
N TYR A 203 -8.15 21.00 13.37
CA TYR A 203 -7.10 20.74 12.41
C TYR A 203 -5.93 19.99 13.06
N SER A 204 -5.52 18.93 12.42
CA SER A 204 -4.30 18.18 12.77
C SER A 204 -3.63 17.66 11.49
N SER A 205 -2.35 17.96 11.33
CA SER A 205 -1.56 17.50 10.17
C SER A 205 -1.52 15.97 10.04
N LYS A 206 -1.73 15.24 11.15
CA LYS A 206 -1.81 13.77 11.22
C LYS A 206 -3.24 13.27 11.30
N GLY A 207 -4.22 14.16 11.45
CA GLY A 207 -5.64 13.82 11.60
C GLY A 207 -6.24 13.32 10.29
N ARG A 208 -6.94 12.21 10.35
CA ARG A 208 -7.58 11.57 9.17
C ARG A 208 -8.60 12.49 8.51
N TRP A 209 -9.46 13.14 9.31
CA TRP A 209 -10.44 14.11 8.84
C TRP A 209 -9.79 15.31 8.17
N SER A 210 -8.72 15.85 8.75
CA SER A 210 -7.98 16.97 8.18
C SER A 210 -7.38 16.59 6.83
N ARG A 211 -6.79 15.40 6.71
CA ARG A 211 -6.25 14.92 5.45
C ARG A 211 -7.35 14.69 4.41
N ALA A 212 -8.49 14.09 4.79
CA ALA A 212 -9.61 13.86 3.89
C ALA A 212 -10.16 15.18 3.33
N ILE A 213 -10.32 16.20 4.19
CA ILE A 213 -10.77 17.54 3.81
C ILE A 213 -9.75 18.22 2.89
N LEU A 214 -8.46 18.17 3.24
CA LEU A 214 -7.39 18.75 2.41
C LEU A 214 -7.28 18.05 1.06
N SER A 215 -7.44 16.73 1.00
CA SER A 215 -7.45 15.95 -0.24
C SER A 215 -8.62 16.37 -1.13
N LEU A 216 -9.82 16.49 -0.56
CA LEU A 216 -10.99 16.94 -1.29
C LEU A 216 -10.82 18.36 -1.84
N TYR A 217 -10.20 19.25 -1.02
CA TYR A 217 -9.93 20.62 -1.45
C TYR A 217 -8.87 20.66 -2.56
N ALA A 218 -7.82 19.86 -2.47
CA ALA A 218 -6.81 19.73 -3.53
C ALA A 218 -7.42 19.19 -4.82
N SER A 219 -8.25 18.14 -4.72
CA SER A 219 -8.96 17.53 -5.85
C SER A 219 -9.94 18.48 -6.57
N ALA A 220 -10.49 19.46 -5.86
CA ALA A 220 -11.43 20.45 -6.44
C ALA A 220 -10.73 21.63 -7.16
N ARG A 221 -9.41 21.71 -7.08
CA ARG A 221 -8.60 22.77 -7.72
C ARG A 221 -7.51 22.11 -8.56
N PRO A 222 -7.83 21.68 -9.79
CA PRO A 222 -6.86 21.11 -10.71
C PRO A 222 -5.80 22.15 -11.12
#